data_287cc95045fbe1087a0c4575259c8b37
#
_entry.id   287cc95045fbe1087a0c4575259c8b37
#
_cell.length_a   1.000
_cell.length_b   1.000
_cell.length_c   1.000
_cell.angle_alpha   90.00
_cell.angle_beta   90.00
_cell.angle_gamma   90.00
#
_symmetry.space_group_name_H-M   'P 1'
#
loop_
_entity.id
_entity.type
_entity.pdbx_description
1 polymer ?
#
loop_
_entity_poly.entity_id
_entity_poly.type
_entity_poly.pdbx_seq_one_letter_code
_entity_poly.pdbx_strand_id
1 'polypeptide(L)'
;MDKKYDIVVWGASGFTGRLVCEYLFKNYTKKNSTLKWAIAGRNINKLEGIRKEYANDTIPIIVADSNDIDSLNKLTKSTKVVCTTVGPYAKYGTKLVKACIDNKSHYCDLAGEVQWIHKMIQENHESAKTNKVKIVNCCGFDSIPSDMGVYFIHKELKKINQSFKSIDMRVAGVKGGISGGTYASLNNVIKESYENENIYKILSNPYSLNPYGYQKGEDRKDLREVIYDEVSKKWISPFIMLSLIHI
;
A
#
# COMPACT_ATOMS: atom_id res chain seq x y z
N MET A 1 1.76 16.70 -20.35
CA MET A 1 3.20 16.37 -20.43
C MET A 1 3.35 14.87 -20.60
N ASP A 2 4.11 14.45 -21.57
CA ASP A 2 4.38 13.03 -21.77
C ASP A 2 5.29 12.50 -20.67
N LYS A 3 4.81 11.48 -19.94
CA LYS A 3 5.55 10.83 -18.86
C LYS A 3 6.50 9.79 -19.46
N LYS A 4 7.78 9.83 -19.09
CA LYS A 4 8.81 8.94 -19.62
C LYS A 4 8.58 7.47 -19.22
N TYR A 5 8.03 7.26 -18.01
CA TYR A 5 7.78 5.93 -17.44
C TYR A 5 6.30 5.74 -17.12
N ASP A 6 5.83 4.51 -17.28
CA ASP A 6 4.51 4.11 -16.80
C ASP A 6 4.52 3.92 -15.29
N ILE A 7 5.58 3.27 -14.74
CA ILE A 7 5.74 2.99 -13.32
C ILE A 7 7.17 3.32 -12.88
N VAL A 8 7.28 3.96 -11.70
CA VAL A 8 8.53 4.02 -10.94
C VAL A 8 8.36 3.30 -9.63
N VAL A 9 9.23 2.32 -9.35
CA VAL A 9 9.30 1.62 -8.05
C VAL A 9 10.19 2.42 -7.11
N TRP A 10 9.57 3.13 -6.17
CA TRP A 10 10.25 3.90 -5.14
C TRP A 10 10.56 3.04 -3.92
N GLY A 11 11.82 3.00 -3.51
CA GLY A 11 12.29 2.09 -2.47
C GLY A 11 12.71 0.72 -2.99
N ALA A 12 13.08 0.65 -4.25
CA ALA A 12 13.48 -0.58 -4.95
C ALA A 12 14.55 -1.41 -4.22
N SER A 13 15.44 -0.78 -3.45
CA SER A 13 16.50 -1.48 -2.71
C SER A 13 16.06 -2.07 -1.35
N GLY A 14 14.83 -1.80 -0.91
CA GLY A 14 14.24 -2.39 0.28
C GLY A 14 13.79 -3.84 0.05
N PHE A 15 13.47 -4.56 1.13
CA PHE A 15 13.02 -5.95 1.04
C PHE A 15 11.83 -6.12 0.07
N THR A 16 10.72 -5.42 0.33
CA THR A 16 9.53 -5.50 -0.51
C THR A 16 9.77 -4.87 -1.90
N GLY A 17 10.54 -3.77 -1.96
CA GLY A 17 10.90 -3.15 -3.25
C GLY A 17 11.61 -4.11 -4.20
N ARG A 18 12.50 -4.96 -3.69
CA ARG A 18 13.17 -6.00 -4.48
C ARG A 18 12.18 -7.02 -5.03
N LEU A 19 11.21 -7.47 -4.24
CA LEU A 19 10.17 -8.40 -4.69
C LEU A 19 9.31 -7.79 -5.80
N VAL A 20 8.95 -6.51 -5.68
CA VAL A 20 8.24 -5.78 -6.75
C VAL A 20 9.09 -5.68 -8.01
N CYS A 21 10.36 -5.35 -7.88
CA CYS A 21 11.30 -5.29 -8.99
C CYS A 21 11.46 -6.67 -9.66
N GLU A 22 11.61 -7.73 -8.90
CA GLU A 22 11.69 -9.10 -9.40
C GLU A 22 10.46 -9.48 -10.21
N TYR A 23 9.26 -9.16 -9.70
CA TYR A 23 8.00 -9.40 -10.40
C TYR A 23 7.93 -8.64 -11.73
N LEU A 24 8.23 -7.34 -11.71
CA LEU A 24 8.24 -6.52 -12.92
C LEU A 24 9.28 -7.00 -13.91
N PHE A 25 10.44 -7.38 -13.43
CA PHE A 25 11.53 -7.91 -14.24
C PHE A 25 11.11 -9.20 -14.96
N LYS A 26 10.58 -10.18 -14.22
CA LYS A 26 10.17 -11.49 -14.76
C LYS A 26 9.04 -11.37 -15.79
N ASN A 27 8.10 -10.46 -15.58
CA ASN A 27 6.87 -10.41 -16.36
C ASN A 27 6.85 -9.30 -17.42
N TYR A 28 7.61 -8.21 -17.25
CA TYR A 28 7.48 -7.00 -18.08
C TYR A 28 8.79 -6.50 -18.69
N THR A 29 9.88 -7.28 -18.65
CA THR A 29 11.15 -6.91 -19.28
C THR A 29 11.42 -7.68 -20.58
N LYS A 30 10.54 -8.59 -20.99
CA LYS A 30 10.66 -9.35 -22.25
C LYS A 30 10.46 -8.43 -23.45
N LYS A 31 11.08 -8.79 -24.61
CA LYS A 31 11.09 -8.00 -25.85
C LYS A 31 9.73 -7.45 -26.32
N ASN A 32 8.62 -8.06 -25.92
CA ASN A 32 7.26 -7.66 -26.33
C ASN A 32 6.51 -6.85 -25.27
N SER A 33 7.15 -6.47 -24.14
CA SER A 33 6.49 -5.63 -23.14
C SER A 33 6.54 -4.17 -23.56
N THR A 34 5.38 -3.52 -23.57
CA THR A 34 5.26 -2.08 -23.80
C THR A 34 5.41 -1.26 -22.50
N LEU A 35 5.48 -1.91 -21.33
CA LEU A 35 5.59 -1.24 -20.04
C LEU A 35 6.96 -0.61 -19.85
N LYS A 36 6.99 0.70 -19.72
CA LYS A 36 8.20 1.47 -19.40
C LYS A 36 8.26 1.69 -17.89
N TRP A 37 9.23 1.07 -17.22
CA TRP A 37 9.38 1.22 -15.79
C TRP A 37 10.80 1.54 -15.38
N ALA A 38 10.96 2.09 -14.18
CA ALA A 38 12.25 2.46 -13.60
C ALA A 38 12.29 2.11 -12.11
N ILE A 39 13.49 1.97 -11.57
CA ILE A 39 13.75 1.81 -10.15
C ILE A 39 14.24 3.12 -9.54
N ALA A 40 13.81 3.37 -8.29
CA ALA A 40 14.18 4.61 -7.62
C ALA A 40 14.51 4.40 -6.13
N GLY A 41 15.36 5.27 -5.60
CA GLY A 41 15.78 5.27 -4.21
C GLY A 41 16.91 6.27 -3.98
N ARG A 42 17.35 6.40 -2.72
CA ARG A 42 18.35 7.41 -2.35
C ARG A 42 19.81 6.98 -2.55
N ASN A 43 20.08 5.70 -2.66
CA ASN A 43 21.44 5.16 -2.75
C ASN A 43 21.69 4.52 -4.11
N ILE A 44 22.47 5.21 -4.96
CA ILE A 44 22.77 4.77 -6.33
C ILE A 44 23.45 3.39 -6.35
N ASN A 45 24.41 3.13 -5.44
CA ASN A 45 25.15 1.87 -5.43
C ASN A 45 24.24 0.67 -5.13
N LYS A 46 23.25 0.84 -4.24
CA LYS A 46 22.24 -0.21 -3.96
C LYS A 46 21.33 -0.45 -5.16
N LEU A 47 20.96 0.59 -5.91
CA LEU A 47 20.14 0.48 -7.12
C LEU A 47 20.91 -0.19 -8.25
N GLU A 48 22.19 0.14 -8.42
CA GLU A 48 23.08 -0.53 -9.36
C GLU A 48 23.25 -2.03 -9.02
N GLY A 49 23.29 -2.34 -7.71
CA GLY A 49 23.30 -3.73 -7.24
C GLY A 49 22.09 -4.53 -7.72
N ILE A 50 20.90 -3.91 -7.71
CA ILE A 50 19.67 -4.55 -8.23
C ILE A 50 19.78 -4.78 -9.74
N ARG A 51 20.24 -3.80 -10.51
CA ARG A 51 20.44 -3.97 -11.95
C ARG A 51 21.35 -5.16 -12.25
N LYS A 52 22.47 -5.27 -11.55
CA LYS A 52 23.42 -6.39 -11.70
C LYS A 52 22.79 -7.73 -11.32
N GLU A 53 21.99 -7.78 -10.24
CA GLU A 53 21.31 -8.98 -9.78
C GLU A 53 20.38 -9.57 -10.86
N TYR A 54 19.71 -8.70 -11.60
CA TYR A 54 18.82 -9.11 -12.70
C TYR A 54 19.50 -9.14 -14.07
N ALA A 55 20.82 -8.99 -14.13
CA ALA A 55 21.60 -8.93 -15.38
C ALA A 55 20.97 -7.99 -16.43
N ASN A 56 20.46 -6.84 -15.99
CA ASN A 56 19.76 -5.90 -16.85
C ASN A 56 20.20 -4.45 -16.63
N ASP A 57 21.24 -4.07 -17.35
CA ASP A 57 21.77 -2.71 -17.29
C ASP A 57 20.88 -1.67 -17.97
N THR A 58 19.79 -2.09 -18.60
CA THR A 58 18.87 -1.18 -19.30
C THR A 58 17.78 -0.60 -18.41
N ILE A 59 17.55 -1.14 -17.20
CA ILE A 59 16.57 -0.60 -16.27
C ILE A 59 17.00 0.80 -15.80
N PRO A 60 16.22 1.85 -16.07
CA PRO A 60 16.56 3.20 -15.64
C PRO A 60 16.57 3.33 -14.13
N ILE A 61 17.53 4.11 -13.61
CA ILE A 61 17.65 4.46 -12.20
C ILE A 61 17.31 5.93 -12.01
N ILE A 62 16.54 6.23 -10.96
CA ILE A 62 16.22 7.58 -10.51
C ILE A 62 16.69 7.70 -9.06
N VAL A 63 17.63 8.62 -8.82
CA VAL A 63 18.06 8.94 -7.46
C VAL A 63 17.20 10.06 -6.91
N ALA A 64 16.57 9.81 -5.76
CA ALA A 64 15.77 10.80 -5.05
C ALA A 64 15.81 10.54 -3.53
N ASP A 65 15.49 11.54 -2.72
CA ASP A 65 15.38 11.44 -1.27
C ASP A 65 14.01 11.93 -0.78
N SER A 66 13.40 11.23 0.18
CA SER A 66 12.09 11.56 0.75
C SER A 66 12.06 12.95 1.42
N ASN A 67 13.22 13.48 1.80
CA ASN A 67 13.35 14.79 2.43
C ASN A 67 13.61 15.91 1.42
N ASP A 68 14.04 15.58 0.21
CA ASP A 68 14.34 16.52 -0.87
C ASP A 68 13.17 16.62 -1.86
N ILE A 69 12.40 17.71 -1.74
CA ILE A 69 11.21 17.96 -2.56
C ILE A 69 11.55 18.10 -4.05
N ASP A 70 12.71 18.63 -4.39
CA ASP A 70 13.10 18.83 -5.79
C ASP A 70 13.39 17.49 -6.46
N SER A 71 14.04 16.57 -5.76
CA SER A 71 14.26 15.21 -6.26
C SER A 71 12.95 14.44 -6.40
N LEU A 72 12.02 14.58 -5.44
CA LEU A 72 10.67 13.99 -5.53
C LEU A 72 9.88 14.57 -6.71
N ASN A 73 9.97 15.88 -6.96
CA ASN A 73 9.34 16.52 -8.11
C ASN A 73 9.91 16.00 -9.43
N LYS A 74 11.22 15.83 -9.54
CA LYS A 74 11.86 15.22 -10.73
C LYS A 74 11.36 13.80 -10.96
N LEU A 75 11.30 12.98 -9.91
CA LEU A 75 10.80 11.61 -9.95
C LEU A 75 9.33 11.59 -10.43
N THR A 76 8.46 12.35 -9.77
CA THR A 76 7.02 12.34 -10.06
C THR A 76 6.69 12.95 -11.44
N LYS A 77 7.43 13.96 -11.91
CA LYS A 77 7.31 14.47 -13.28
C LYS A 77 7.63 13.41 -14.35
N SER A 78 8.46 12.44 -14.03
CA SER A 78 8.93 11.44 -15.00
C SER A 78 8.00 10.25 -15.20
N THR A 79 7.04 9.99 -14.30
CA THR A 79 6.25 8.75 -14.29
C THR A 79 4.74 8.99 -14.24
N LYS A 80 3.96 8.06 -14.80
CA LYS A 80 2.50 8.03 -14.66
C LYS A 80 2.09 7.56 -13.26
N VAL A 81 2.78 6.55 -12.70
CA VAL A 81 2.50 5.95 -11.40
C VAL A 81 3.77 5.84 -10.57
N VAL A 82 3.70 6.26 -9.32
CA VAL A 82 4.71 5.93 -8.30
C VAL A 82 4.19 4.76 -7.48
N CYS A 83 4.91 3.64 -7.51
CA CYS A 83 4.69 2.49 -6.63
C CYS A 83 5.73 2.55 -5.52
N THR A 84 5.31 2.90 -4.31
CA THR A 84 6.24 3.08 -3.18
C THR A 84 6.17 1.95 -2.17
N THR A 85 7.35 1.52 -1.72
CA THR A 85 7.54 0.56 -0.64
C THR A 85 8.35 1.16 0.51
N VAL A 86 8.45 2.49 0.57
CA VAL A 86 9.25 3.21 1.58
C VAL A 86 8.39 3.56 2.78
N GLY A 87 8.51 2.79 3.83
CA GLY A 87 7.92 3.06 5.14
C GLY A 87 9.00 3.38 6.22
N PRO A 88 8.62 3.89 7.41
CA PRO A 88 7.27 4.33 7.80
C PRO A 88 6.72 5.48 6.95
N TYR A 89 5.47 5.35 6.51
CA TYR A 89 4.85 6.32 5.59
C TYR A 89 4.56 7.65 6.26
N ALA A 90 4.21 7.64 7.55
CA ALA A 90 4.05 8.86 8.33
C ALA A 90 5.32 9.74 8.31
N LYS A 91 6.50 9.13 8.20
CA LYS A 91 7.79 9.84 8.16
C LYS A 91 8.22 10.25 6.74
N TYR A 92 7.96 9.39 5.76
CA TYR A 92 8.57 9.53 4.44
C TYR A 92 7.57 9.71 3.29
N GLY A 93 6.27 9.46 3.53
CA GLY A 93 5.25 9.42 2.47
C GLY A 93 4.63 10.77 2.13
N THR A 94 4.45 11.66 3.11
CA THR A 94 3.64 12.88 2.97
C THR A 94 4.12 13.79 1.82
N LYS A 95 5.42 14.07 1.74
CA LYS A 95 6.00 14.89 0.67
C LYS A 95 5.83 14.24 -0.72
N LEU A 96 5.95 12.91 -0.78
CA LEU A 96 5.79 12.17 -2.02
C LEU A 96 4.35 12.21 -2.52
N VAL A 97 3.35 12.04 -1.64
CA VAL A 97 1.93 12.16 -1.99
C VAL A 97 1.66 13.54 -2.58
N LYS A 98 2.11 14.62 -1.93
CA LYS A 98 1.97 15.99 -2.44
C LYS A 98 2.64 16.18 -3.80
N ALA A 99 3.88 15.72 -3.95
CA ALA A 99 4.59 15.79 -5.23
C ALA A 99 3.87 15.01 -6.35
N CYS A 100 3.25 13.86 -6.03
CA CYS A 100 2.44 13.12 -6.99
C CYS A 100 1.23 13.92 -7.45
N ILE A 101 0.52 14.58 -6.54
CA ILE A 101 -0.66 15.40 -6.85
C ILE A 101 -0.25 16.60 -7.72
N ASP A 102 0.77 17.34 -7.30
CA ASP A 102 1.24 18.56 -7.98
C ASP A 102 1.74 18.26 -9.41
N ASN A 103 2.37 17.12 -9.59
CA ASN A 103 2.93 16.70 -10.87
C ASN A 103 2.02 15.74 -11.65
N LYS A 104 0.76 15.54 -11.24
CA LYS A 104 -0.24 14.69 -11.91
C LYS A 104 0.27 13.27 -12.15
N SER A 105 0.89 12.68 -11.14
CA SER A 105 1.27 11.28 -11.08
C SER A 105 0.35 10.53 -10.14
N HIS A 106 -0.08 9.34 -10.53
CA HIS A 106 -0.80 8.46 -9.62
C HIS A 106 0.16 7.86 -8.58
N TYR A 107 -0.39 7.41 -7.48
CA TYR A 107 0.36 6.89 -6.34
C TYR A 107 -0.26 5.59 -5.85
N CYS A 108 0.57 4.61 -5.51
CA CYS A 108 0.14 3.44 -4.75
C CYS A 108 1.23 3.01 -3.76
N ASP A 109 0.79 2.48 -2.63
CA ASP A 109 1.65 1.99 -1.54
C ASP A 109 1.11 0.70 -0.91
N LEU A 110 1.79 0.25 0.13
CA LEU A 110 1.35 -0.85 1.00
C LEU A 110 1.30 -0.41 2.48
N ALA A 111 0.92 0.84 2.72
CA ALA A 111 0.83 1.41 4.06
C ALA A 111 -0.24 0.69 4.89
N GLY A 112 0.10 0.39 6.14
CA GLY A 112 -0.82 -0.04 7.20
C GLY A 112 -0.96 1.01 8.30
N GLU A 113 -0.51 2.24 8.06
CA GLU A 113 -0.50 3.35 9.02
C GLU A 113 -1.79 4.16 8.89
N VAL A 114 -2.89 3.64 9.48
CA VAL A 114 -4.26 4.18 9.34
C VAL A 114 -4.34 5.67 9.69
N GLN A 115 -3.66 6.11 10.76
CA GLN A 115 -3.63 7.51 11.16
C GLN A 115 -3.00 8.42 10.09
N TRP A 116 -1.96 7.93 9.42
CA TRP A 116 -1.33 8.68 8.33
C TRP A 116 -2.21 8.70 7.07
N ILE A 117 -2.83 7.57 6.72
CA ILE A 117 -3.76 7.48 5.59
C ILE A 117 -4.93 8.44 5.81
N HIS A 118 -5.53 8.41 7.00
CA HIS A 118 -6.61 9.33 7.39
C HIS A 118 -6.21 10.80 7.18
N LYS A 119 -5.01 11.17 7.66
CA LYS A 119 -4.45 12.51 7.45
C LYS A 119 -4.28 12.83 5.95
N MET A 120 -3.74 11.90 5.16
CA MET A 120 -3.55 12.11 3.72
C MET A 120 -4.87 12.29 2.98
N ILE A 121 -5.91 11.54 3.35
CA ILE A 121 -7.26 11.73 2.80
C ILE A 121 -7.78 13.12 3.13
N GLN A 122 -7.75 13.52 4.40
CA GLN A 122 -8.27 14.82 4.83
C GLN A 122 -7.56 16.00 4.17
N GLU A 123 -6.23 15.95 4.08
CA GLU A 123 -5.44 17.07 3.56
C GLU A 123 -5.41 17.14 2.03
N ASN A 124 -5.60 16.01 1.33
CA ASN A 124 -5.25 15.94 -0.09
C ASN A 124 -6.39 15.46 -1.01
N HIS A 125 -7.53 15.01 -0.48
CA HIS A 125 -8.61 14.45 -1.30
C HIS A 125 -9.08 15.41 -2.41
N GLU A 126 -9.39 16.63 -2.07
CA GLU A 126 -9.92 17.61 -3.03
C GLU A 126 -8.86 18.04 -4.06
N SER A 127 -7.61 18.20 -3.64
CA SER A 127 -6.51 18.52 -4.56
C SER A 127 -6.21 17.36 -5.52
N ALA A 128 -6.22 16.13 -5.03
CA ALA A 128 -6.07 14.94 -5.86
C ALA A 128 -7.21 14.81 -6.88
N LYS A 129 -8.45 15.03 -6.46
CA LYS A 129 -9.64 15.02 -7.31
C LYS A 129 -9.55 16.08 -8.41
N THR A 130 -9.22 17.32 -8.05
CA THR A 130 -9.05 18.44 -8.99
C THR A 130 -7.97 18.13 -10.03
N ASN A 131 -6.84 17.55 -9.60
CA ASN A 131 -5.74 17.18 -10.49
C ASN A 131 -5.95 15.85 -11.21
N LYS A 132 -7.07 15.14 -10.97
CA LYS A 132 -7.39 13.80 -11.51
C LYS A 132 -6.32 12.77 -11.18
N VAL A 133 -5.75 12.85 -9.98
CA VAL A 133 -4.73 11.93 -9.46
C VAL A 133 -5.40 10.87 -8.61
N LYS A 134 -5.05 9.61 -8.83
CA LYS A 134 -5.47 8.48 -7.99
C LYS A 134 -4.40 8.23 -6.94
N ILE A 135 -4.78 8.27 -5.68
CA ILE A 135 -3.95 7.88 -4.54
C ILE A 135 -4.58 6.60 -3.98
N VAL A 136 -3.86 5.48 -4.06
CA VAL A 136 -4.36 4.16 -3.62
C VAL A 136 -3.40 3.62 -2.56
N ASN A 137 -3.84 3.67 -1.32
CA ASN A 137 -3.11 3.11 -0.20
C ASN A 137 -3.40 1.61 -0.03
N CYS A 138 -2.67 0.93 0.83
CA CYS A 138 -2.95 -0.44 1.24
C CYS A 138 -2.94 -1.47 0.10
N CYS A 139 -2.07 -1.32 -0.90
CA CYS A 139 -1.97 -2.26 -2.03
C CYS A 139 -1.13 -3.51 -1.71
N GLY A 140 -0.95 -3.86 -0.45
CA GLY A 140 -0.20 -5.03 0.00
C GLY A 140 -1.08 -6.28 0.23
N PHE A 141 -0.42 -7.38 0.60
CA PHE A 141 -1.06 -8.64 0.92
C PHE A 141 -2.08 -8.53 2.05
N ASP A 142 -1.86 -7.63 3.01
CA ASP A 142 -2.71 -7.47 4.17
C ASP A 142 -4.13 -7.01 3.80
N SER A 143 -4.29 -6.31 2.68
CA SER A 143 -5.55 -5.68 2.28
C SER A 143 -6.09 -6.21 0.95
N ILE A 144 -5.27 -6.34 -0.08
CA ILE A 144 -5.74 -6.67 -1.44
C ILE A 144 -6.49 -8.01 -1.52
N PRO A 145 -6.06 -9.13 -0.93
CA PRO A 145 -6.82 -10.37 -0.99
C PRO A 145 -8.20 -10.26 -0.35
N SER A 146 -8.32 -9.51 0.76
CA SER A 146 -9.58 -9.30 1.46
C SER A 146 -10.52 -8.42 0.65
N ASP A 147 -10.07 -7.25 0.20
CA ASP A 147 -10.84 -6.30 -0.58
C ASP A 147 -11.31 -6.90 -1.93
N MET A 148 -10.38 -7.48 -2.67
CA MET A 148 -10.70 -8.13 -3.94
C MET A 148 -11.55 -9.38 -3.78
N GLY A 149 -11.40 -10.11 -2.67
CA GLY A 149 -12.24 -11.25 -2.32
C GLY A 149 -13.69 -10.84 -2.11
N VAL A 150 -13.94 -9.79 -1.33
CA VAL A 150 -15.27 -9.20 -1.11
C VAL A 150 -15.87 -8.72 -2.44
N TYR A 151 -15.09 -7.96 -3.22
CA TYR A 151 -15.53 -7.50 -4.55
C TYR A 151 -15.90 -8.67 -5.48
N PHE A 152 -15.09 -9.72 -5.51
CA PHE A 152 -15.33 -10.91 -6.32
C PHE A 152 -16.64 -11.60 -5.92
N ILE A 153 -16.83 -11.87 -4.63
CA ILE A 153 -18.05 -12.52 -4.12
C ILE A 153 -19.26 -11.67 -4.43
N HIS A 154 -19.22 -10.36 -4.18
CA HIS A 154 -20.32 -9.45 -4.51
C HIS A 154 -20.69 -9.51 -5.99
N LYS A 155 -19.69 -9.48 -6.87
CA LYS A 155 -19.89 -9.54 -8.33
C LYS A 155 -20.54 -10.87 -8.76
N GLU A 156 -20.12 -12.00 -8.19
CA GLU A 156 -20.66 -13.32 -8.53
C GLU A 156 -22.10 -13.46 -8.02
N LEU A 157 -22.39 -13.07 -6.80
CA LEU A 157 -23.75 -13.12 -6.23
C LEU A 157 -24.74 -12.22 -6.99
N LYS A 158 -24.27 -11.06 -7.45
CA LYS A 158 -25.10 -10.16 -8.27
C LYS A 158 -25.57 -10.79 -9.57
N LYS A 159 -24.76 -11.68 -10.19
CA LYS A 159 -25.17 -12.41 -11.41
C LYS A 159 -26.36 -13.33 -11.20
N ILE A 160 -26.57 -13.81 -9.99
CA ILE A 160 -27.65 -14.72 -9.61
C ILE A 160 -28.71 -14.03 -8.73
N ASN A 161 -28.74 -12.68 -8.73
CA ASN A 161 -29.67 -11.87 -7.93
C ASN A 161 -29.66 -12.19 -6.43
N GLN A 162 -28.49 -12.53 -5.88
CA GLN A 162 -28.29 -12.78 -4.45
C GLN A 162 -27.41 -11.71 -3.82
N SER A 163 -27.51 -11.58 -2.50
CA SER A 163 -26.67 -10.73 -1.67
C SER A 163 -26.16 -11.51 -0.46
N PHE A 164 -25.19 -10.97 0.22
CA PHE A 164 -24.66 -11.53 1.48
C PHE A 164 -24.91 -10.58 2.64
N LYS A 165 -25.03 -11.14 3.84
CA LYS A 165 -25.10 -10.37 5.10
C LYS A 165 -23.73 -10.20 5.73
N SER A 166 -22.84 -11.16 5.53
CA SER A 166 -21.49 -11.13 6.07
C SER A 166 -20.55 -11.98 5.22
N ILE A 167 -19.29 -11.63 5.25
CA ILE A 167 -18.19 -12.40 4.66
C ILE A 167 -17.16 -12.62 5.76
N ASP A 168 -16.74 -13.87 5.93
CA ASP A 168 -15.68 -14.23 6.85
C ASP A 168 -14.49 -14.80 6.07
N MET A 169 -13.35 -14.13 6.13
CA MET A 169 -12.11 -14.62 5.51
C MET A 169 -11.33 -15.49 6.50
N ARG A 170 -10.85 -16.64 6.02
CA ARG A 170 -9.98 -17.53 6.78
C ARG A 170 -8.66 -17.72 6.06
N VAL A 171 -7.57 -17.48 6.75
CA VAL A 171 -6.23 -17.69 6.22
C VAL A 171 -5.81 -19.12 6.54
N ALA A 172 -5.72 -19.98 5.51
CA ALA A 172 -5.43 -21.41 5.68
C ALA A 172 -3.95 -21.73 5.95
N GLY A 173 -3.06 -20.81 5.58
CA GLY A 173 -1.63 -20.97 5.82
C GLY A 173 -0.85 -19.71 5.47
N VAL A 174 0.18 -19.42 6.25
CA VAL A 174 1.12 -18.33 6.03
C VAL A 174 2.54 -18.88 6.11
N LYS A 175 3.39 -18.49 5.16
CA LYS A 175 4.81 -18.79 5.18
C LYS A 175 5.60 -17.50 5.05
N GLY A 176 6.41 -17.20 6.05
CA GLY A 176 7.22 -15.98 6.08
C GLY A 176 7.23 -15.34 7.47
N GLY A 177 7.77 -14.13 7.55
CA GLY A 177 7.89 -13.35 8.78
C GLY A 177 7.63 -11.87 8.53
N ILE A 178 7.78 -11.08 9.58
CA ILE A 178 7.58 -9.62 9.56
C ILE A 178 8.82 -8.95 8.99
N SER A 179 8.63 -8.02 8.05
CA SER A 179 9.73 -7.22 7.50
C SER A 179 10.20 -6.17 8.50
N GLY A 180 11.46 -5.74 8.39
CA GLY A 180 11.98 -4.62 9.20
C GLY A 180 11.19 -3.32 8.99
N GLY A 181 10.65 -3.09 7.78
CA GLY A 181 9.78 -1.95 7.48
C GLY A 181 8.45 -2.02 8.25
N THR A 182 7.82 -3.19 8.28
CA THR A 182 6.59 -3.44 9.06
C THR A 182 6.81 -3.19 10.55
N TYR A 183 7.92 -3.72 11.10
CA TYR A 183 8.27 -3.49 12.50
C TYR A 183 8.48 -2.01 12.81
N ALA A 184 9.18 -1.27 11.94
CA ALA A 184 9.40 0.17 12.11
C ALA A 184 8.09 0.97 12.04
N SER A 185 7.18 0.64 11.13
CA SER A 185 5.86 1.27 11.03
C SER A 185 5.02 0.99 12.28
N LEU A 186 4.98 -0.25 12.76
CA LEU A 186 4.25 -0.61 13.98
C LEU A 186 4.74 0.19 15.18
N ASN A 187 6.06 0.23 15.41
CA ASN A 187 6.63 1.00 16.52
C ASN A 187 6.27 2.49 16.42
N ASN A 188 6.25 3.03 15.20
CA ASN A 188 5.86 4.43 14.99
C ASN A 188 4.39 4.68 15.33
N VAL A 189 3.48 3.80 14.88
CA VAL A 189 2.03 3.87 15.18
C VAL A 189 1.79 3.80 16.67
N ILE A 190 2.41 2.83 17.35
CA ILE A 190 2.31 2.68 18.82
C ILE A 190 2.76 3.96 19.52
N LYS A 191 3.93 4.49 19.16
CA LYS A 191 4.45 5.72 19.75
C LYS A 191 3.47 6.89 19.55
N GLU A 192 3.02 7.11 18.33
CA GLU A 192 2.09 8.20 18.01
C GLU A 192 0.74 8.06 18.76
N SER A 193 0.24 6.83 18.96
CA SER A 193 -1.00 6.58 19.68
C SER A 193 -0.91 6.89 21.18
N TYR A 194 0.26 6.69 21.79
CA TYR A 194 0.50 7.09 23.18
C TYR A 194 0.66 8.60 23.35
N GLU A 195 1.21 9.27 22.35
CA GLU A 195 1.46 10.71 22.38
C GLU A 195 0.23 11.54 22.02
N ASN A 196 -0.77 10.95 21.35
CA ASN A 196 -1.93 11.69 20.85
C ASN A 196 -3.23 10.87 20.91
N GLU A 197 -4.14 11.28 21.82
CA GLU A 197 -5.44 10.64 22.01
C GLU A 197 -6.31 10.60 20.73
N ASN A 198 -6.20 11.60 19.86
CA ASN A 198 -6.95 11.61 18.60
C ASN A 198 -6.48 10.49 17.65
N ILE A 199 -5.17 10.18 17.67
CA ILE A 199 -4.64 9.06 16.89
C ILE A 199 -5.21 7.75 17.43
N TYR A 200 -5.27 7.56 18.73
CA TYR A 200 -5.90 6.41 19.34
C TYR A 200 -7.38 6.26 18.93
N LYS A 201 -8.14 7.36 18.90
CA LYS A 201 -9.53 7.36 18.43
C LYS A 201 -9.66 6.96 16.94
N ILE A 202 -8.75 7.43 16.08
CA ILE A 202 -8.71 7.03 14.67
C ILE A 202 -8.42 5.54 14.53
N LEU A 203 -7.43 5.02 15.26
CA LEU A 203 -7.02 3.62 15.21
C LEU A 203 -8.07 2.67 15.78
N SER A 204 -8.86 3.11 16.76
CA SER A 204 -9.92 2.30 17.40
C SER A 204 -11.24 2.26 16.61
N ASN A 205 -11.41 3.11 15.60
CA ASN A 205 -12.59 3.15 14.76
C ASN A 205 -12.33 2.43 13.42
N PRO A 206 -12.92 1.25 13.16
CA PRO A 206 -12.73 0.50 11.92
C PRO A 206 -13.21 1.24 10.67
N TYR A 207 -14.05 2.26 10.84
CA TYR A 207 -14.60 3.08 9.75
C TYR A 207 -13.88 4.42 9.58
N SER A 208 -12.74 4.64 10.23
CA SER A 208 -12.06 5.94 10.23
C SER A 208 -11.61 6.41 8.84
N LEU A 209 -11.35 5.48 7.91
CA LEU A 209 -10.95 5.80 6.54
C LEU A 209 -12.12 6.00 5.58
N ASN A 210 -13.35 5.71 6.01
CA ASN A 210 -14.53 5.92 5.18
C ASN A 210 -14.81 7.41 4.95
N PRO A 211 -15.51 7.77 3.86
CA PRO A 211 -15.94 9.14 3.62
C PRO A 211 -16.76 9.69 4.79
N TYR A 212 -16.69 11.00 4.99
CA TYR A 212 -17.48 11.69 6.02
C TYR A 212 -18.97 11.33 5.89
N GLY A 213 -19.62 11.00 7.01
CA GLY A 213 -21.00 10.52 7.07
C GLY A 213 -21.14 8.99 7.01
N TYR A 214 -20.11 8.26 6.59
CA TYR A 214 -20.09 6.80 6.54
C TYR A 214 -19.10 6.18 7.54
N GLN A 215 -18.75 6.92 8.58
CA GLN A 215 -17.77 6.48 9.60
C GLN A 215 -18.41 5.66 10.74
N LYS A 216 -19.55 5.03 10.48
CA LYS A 216 -20.28 4.16 11.40
C LYS A 216 -20.85 2.97 10.64
N GLY A 217 -20.98 1.84 11.30
CA GLY A 217 -21.58 0.62 10.74
C GLY A 217 -21.81 -0.42 11.81
N GLU A 218 -22.50 -1.50 11.44
CA GLU A 218 -22.58 -2.69 12.28
C GLU A 218 -21.27 -3.46 12.15
N ASP A 219 -20.42 -3.35 13.15
CA ASP A 219 -19.17 -4.06 13.20
C ASP A 219 -19.33 -5.38 13.93
N ARG A 220 -18.94 -6.48 13.29
CA ARG A 220 -18.72 -7.74 13.97
C ARG A 220 -17.36 -7.69 14.65
N LYS A 221 -17.36 -7.91 15.95
CA LYS A 221 -16.09 -8.00 16.70
C LYS A 221 -15.21 -9.09 16.12
N ASP A 222 -13.96 -8.74 15.86
CA ASP A 222 -12.94 -9.71 15.48
C ASP A 222 -12.84 -10.85 16.49
N LEU A 223 -12.48 -12.03 15.98
CA LEU A 223 -12.16 -13.17 16.83
C LEU A 223 -11.05 -12.79 17.81
N ARG A 224 -11.27 -13.01 19.11
CA ARG A 224 -10.32 -12.67 20.18
C ARG A 224 -9.70 -13.88 20.86
N GLU A 225 -10.23 -15.06 20.59
CA GLU A 225 -9.82 -16.33 21.21
C GLU A 225 -9.77 -17.44 20.18
N VAL A 226 -9.17 -18.56 20.55
CA VAL A 226 -9.14 -19.77 19.72
C VAL A 226 -10.49 -20.47 19.84
N ILE A 227 -11.18 -20.69 18.73
CA ILE A 227 -12.46 -21.37 18.69
C ILE A 227 -12.46 -22.49 17.66
N TYR A 228 -13.36 -23.46 17.82
CA TYR A 228 -13.63 -24.45 16.78
C TYR A 228 -14.63 -23.86 15.79
N ASP A 229 -14.25 -23.77 14.52
CA ASP A 229 -15.08 -23.25 13.46
C ASP A 229 -15.84 -24.36 12.76
N GLU A 230 -17.15 -24.41 12.94
CA GLU A 230 -18.01 -25.42 12.38
C GLU A 230 -18.06 -25.41 10.85
N VAL A 231 -17.80 -24.25 10.22
CA VAL A 231 -17.83 -24.13 8.76
C VAL A 231 -16.59 -24.77 8.13
N SER A 232 -15.41 -24.43 8.61
CA SER A 232 -14.15 -25.00 8.11
C SER A 232 -13.81 -26.34 8.75
N LYS A 233 -14.52 -26.78 9.82
CA LYS A 233 -14.23 -27.96 10.64
C LYS A 233 -12.83 -27.95 11.18
N LYS A 234 -12.34 -26.80 11.63
CA LYS A 234 -10.98 -26.60 12.15
C LYS A 234 -10.97 -25.67 13.36
N TRP A 235 -9.94 -25.81 14.17
CA TRP A 235 -9.60 -24.79 15.15
C TRP A 235 -9.06 -23.57 14.44
N ILE A 236 -9.59 -22.40 14.72
CA ILE A 236 -9.15 -21.11 14.19
C ILE A 236 -8.73 -20.19 15.33
N SER A 237 -7.77 -19.35 15.06
CA SER A 237 -7.26 -18.34 16.00
C SER A 237 -7.38 -16.95 15.40
N PRO A 238 -7.33 -15.89 16.22
CA PRO A 238 -7.23 -14.54 15.71
C PRO A 238 -6.07 -14.43 14.73
N PHE A 239 -6.31 -13.82 13.58
CA PHE A 239 -5.26 -13.53 12.61
C PHE A 239 -4.80 -12.08 12.82
N ILE A 240 -3.73 -11.92 13.59
CA ILE A 240 -3.17 -10.61 13.88
C ILE A 240 -2.21 -10.26 12.75
N MET A 241 -2.71 -9.58 11.73
CA MET A 241 -1.87 -8.85 10.79
C MET A 241 -1.54 -7.49 11.38
N LEU A 242 -0.35 -7.00 11.13
CA LEU A 242 0.11 -5.70 11.60
C LEU A 242 -0.59 -4.52 10.93
N SER A 243 -1.39 -4.80 9.93
CA SER A 243 -2.30 -3.85 9.32
C SER A 243 -3.57 -3.77 10.18
N LEU A 244 -3.75 -2.67 10.86
CA LEU A 244 -4.99 -2.32 11.57
C LEU A 244 -6.09 -1.87 10.60
N ILE A 245 -6.05 -2.33 9.37
CA ILE A 245 -7.01 -1.94 8.34
C ILE A 245 -8.21 -2.86 8.47
N HIS A 246 -9.25 -2.34 9.04
CA HIS A 246 -10.58 -2.89 8.92
C HIS A 246 -11.14 -2.46 7.56
N ILE A 247 -11.34 -3.43 6.68
CA ILE A 247 -11.99 -3.22 5.37
C ILE A 247 -13.47 -3.46 5.53
#